data_d029928412981b4a269a0343b9920c0c
#
_entry.id   d029928412981b4a269a0343b9920c0c
#
_cell.length_a   1.000
_cell.length_b   1.000
_cell.length_c   1.000
_cell.angle_alpha   90.00
_cell.angle_beta   90.00
_cell.angle_gamma   90.00
#
_symmetry.space_group_name_H-M   'P 1'
#
loop_
_entity.id
_entity.type
_entity.pdbx_description
1 polymer ?
#
loop_
_entity_poly.entity_id
_entity_poly.type
_entity_poly.pdbx_seq_one_letter_code
_entity_poly.pdbx_strand_id
1 'polypeptide(L)'
;MQTKWSLSEYENPKRYDIENKSLSDFPFLLSWAKKLNIQNEWILDIACGTGRVTIPFIENGYQMIGVDIHEGMLAEAKKKTTDCKRVKWLQQDCLQLRMNETIPLAFMVGHGFQHFLTNTHQNQLLTSIHHVLAENGIFIFDTRFPSKEELIQPSTEEYWTTVTDEKGRKCDLYTEMTYDSIQQIQHYITTRRFYEGDTLVEEIKTTIDLRYTYPQELERLLELNGFELLHIYNDWEGNELGEDCYSMVVVCRKKK
;
A
#
# COMPACT_ATOMS: atom_id res chain seq x y z
N MET A 1 17.21 -0.18 -17.24
CA MET A 1 17.45 0.83 -16.19
C MET A 1 16.77 0.34 -14.93
N GLN A 2 17.47 0.32 -13.81
CA GLN A 2 16.85 -0.02 -12.53
C GLN A 2 15.93 1.11 -12.12
N THR A 3 14.68 0.82 -11.81
CA THR A 3 13.69 1.83 -11.37
C THR A 3 14.18 2.42 -10.04
N LYS A 4 14.38 3.73 -9.99
CA LYS A 4 14.77 4.41 -8.75
C LYS A 4 13.49 4.76 -7.98
N TRP A 5 13.13 3.94 -7.00
CA TRP A 5 12.00 4.19 -6.12
C TRP A 5 12.31 5.29 -5.09
N SER A 6 11.34 6.14 -4.78
CA SER A 6 11.43 7.08 -3.66
C SER A 6 11.05 6.33 -2.37
N LEU A 7 12.05 5.91 -1.61
CA LEU A 7 11.88 5.03 -0.45
C LEU A 7 12.23 5.69 0.89
N SER A 8 12.50 6.99 0.93
CA SER A 8 12.96 7.68 2.15
C SER A 8 11.97 7.58 3.32
N GLU A 9 10.67 7.46 3.04
CA GLU A 9 9.64 7.23 4.06
C GLU A 9 9.78 5.87 4.75
N TYR A 10 10.35 4.88 4.06
CA TYR A 10 10.41 3.47 4.49
C TYR A 10 11.75 3.06 5.08
N GLU A 11 12.74 3.96 5.17
CA GLU A 11 14.09 3.66 5.68
C GLU A 11 14.10 3.26 7.16
N ASN A 12 13.09 3.65 7.94
CA ASN A 12 12.95 3.26 9.34
C ASN A 12 11.67 2.43 9.56
N PRO A 13 11.75 1.09 9.53
CA PRO A 13 10.59 0.19 9.68
C PRO A 13 9.86 0.33 11.02
N LYS A 14 10.57 0.64 12.12
CA LYS A 14 9.94 0.81 13.43
C LYS A 14 9.14 2.10 13.51
N ARG A 15 9.67 3.19 12.94
CA ARG A 15 8.94 4.45 12.79
C ARG A 15 7.69 4.24 11.95
N TYR A 16 7.81 3.52 10.83
CA TYR A 16 6.68 3.16 9.99
C TYR A 16 5.58 2.42 10.78
N ASP A 17 5.94 1.44 11.61
CA ASP A 17 5.00 0.70 12.46
C ASP A 17 4.29 1.60 13.49
N ILE A 18 4.98 2.61 14.02
CA ILE A 18 4.38 3.57 14.97
C ILE A 18 3.36 4.47 14.28
N GLU A 19 3.65 4.91 13.06
CA GLU A 19 2.84 5.85 12.30
C GLU A 19 1.66 5.16 11.56
N ASN A 20 1.76 3.84 11.27
CA ASN A 20 0.82 3.09 10.41
C ASN A 20 0.17 1.89 11.12
N LYS A 21 -0.59 2.15 12.20
CA LYS A 21 -1.19 1.09 13.05
C LYS A 21 -2.58 0.62 12.62
N SER A 22 -3.26 1.37 11.74
CA SER A 22 -4.63 1.05 11.35
C SER A 22 -4.72 -0.31 10.67
N LEU A 23 -5.75 -1.09 11.01
CA LEU A 23 -6.12 -2.37 10.40
C LEU A 23 -7.54 -2.32 9.82
N SER A 24 -8.01 -1.16 9.41
CA SER A 24 -9.36 -0.97 8.84
C SER A 24 -9.57 -1.77 7.53
N ASP A 25 -8.49 -2.06 6.82
CA ASP A 25 -8.45 -2.88 5.61
C ASP A 25 -8.61 -4.38 5.88
N PHE A 26 -8.14 -4.87 7.01
CA PHE A 26 -8.11 -6.31 7.31
C PHE A 26 -9.48 -7.01 7.32
N PRO A 27 -10.54 -6.49 7.97
CA PRO A 27 -11.85 -7.14 7.96
C PRO A 27 -12.43 -7.34 6.56
N PHE A 28 -12.26 -6.37 5.68
CA PHE A 28 -12.71 -6.44 4.29
C PHE A 28 -11.96 -7.54 3.53
N LEU A 29 -10.64 -7.54 3.59
CA LEU A 29 -9.79 -8.54 2.95
C LEU A 29 -10.06 -9.96 3.48
N LEU A 30 -10.23 -10.10 4.80
CA LEU A 30 -10.59 -11.37 5.42
C LEU A 30 -11.96 -11.88 4.93
N SER A 31 -12.92 -10.98 4.71
CA SER A 31 -14.23 -11.35 4.16
C SER A 31 -14.11 -11.96 2.76
N TRP A 32 -13.23 -11.41 1.93
CA TRP A 32 -12.94 -11.94 0.59
C TRP A 32 -12.23 -13.30 0.65
N ALA A 33 -11.25 -13.48 1.54
CA ALA A 33 -10.61 -14.78 1.73
C ALA A 33 -11.60 -15.87 2.16
N LYS A 34 -12.55 -15.53 3.06
CA LYS A 34 -13.64 -16.43 3.47
C LYS A 34 -14.59 -16.73 2.30
N LYS A 35 -15.01 -15.71 1.54
CA LYS A 35 -15.90 -15.84 0.37
C LYS A 35 -15.30 -16.77 -0.69
N LEU A 36 -13.97 -16.70 -0.89
CA LEU A 36 -13.24 -17.54 -1.82
C LEU A 36 -12.95 -18.95 -1.28
N ASN A 37 -13.15 -19.20 0.02
CA ASN A 37 -12.87 -20.48 0.70
C ASN A 37 -11.42 -20.99 0.52
N ILE A 38 -10.45 -20.11 0.66
CA ILE A 38 -9.03 -20.34 0.33
C ILE A 38 -8.13 -20.58 1.54
N GLN A 39 -8.61 -21.21 2.61
CA GLN A 39 -7.84 -21.42 3.86
C GLN A 39 -6.53 -22.22 3.66
N ASN A 40 -6.45 -23.08 2.65
CA ASN A 40 -5.29 -23.91 2.36
C ASN A 40 -4.44 -23.39 1.20
N GLU A 41 -4.83 -22.26 0.63
CA GLU A 41 -4.15 -21.64 -0.50
C GLU A 41 -3.24 -20.50 -0.02
N TRP A 42 -2.28 -20.12 -0.85
CA TRP A 42 -1.44 -18.97 -0.57
C TRP A 42 -2.14 -17.68 -0.97
N ILE A 43 -2.13 -16.70 -0.07
CA ILE A 43 -2.57 -15.32 -0.32
C ILE A 43 -1.34 -14.45 -0.49
N LEU A 44 -1.35 -13.54 -1.45
CA LEU A 44 -0.23 -12.66 -1.76
C LEU A 44 -0.50 -11.24 -1.25
N ASP A 45 0.38 -10.75 -0.39
CA ASP A 45 0.44 -9.36 0.06
C ASP A 45 1.60 -8.65 -0.69
N ILE A 46 1.26 -7.71 -1.56
CA ILE A 46 2.18 -6.99 -2.45
C ILE A 46 2.54 -5.65 -1.83
N ALA A 47 3.83 -5.32 -1.78
CA ALA A 47 4.37 -4.19 -1.02
C ALA A 47 3.99 -4.31 0.48
N CYS A 48 4.21 -5.49 1.04
CA CYS A 48 3.72 -5.88 2.36
C CYS A 48 4.37 -5.14 3.53
N GLY A 49 5.44 -4.40 3.29
CA GLY A 49 6.18 -3.65 4.30
C GLY A 49 6.65 -4.52 5.46
N THR A 50 6.30 -4.10 6.67
CA THR A 50 6.61 -4.81 7.92
C THR A 50 5.61 -5.91 8.28
N GLY A 51 4.68 -6.23 7.35
CA GLY A 51 3.69 -7.29 7.53
C GLY A 51 2.44 -6.88 8.30
N ARG A 52 2.08 -5.59 8.29
CA ARG A 52 0.94 -5.03 9.04
C ARG A 52 -0.35 -5.83 8.81
N VAL A 53 -0.65 -6.20 7.56
CA VAL A 53 -1.85 -7.00 7.20
C VAL A 53 -1.52 -8.49 7.07
N THR A 54 -0.34 -8.83 6.58
CA THR A 54 0.11 -10.23 6.46
C THR A 54 0.03 -10.98 7.79
N ILE A 55 0.49 -10.37 8.89
CA ILE A 55 0.54 -11.02 10.22
C ILE A 55 -0.85 -11.38 10.75
N PRO A 56 -1.85 -10.48 10.76
CA PRO A 56 -3.22 -10.84 11.13
C PRO A 56 -3.82 -11.98 10.30
N PHE A 57 -3.51 -12.09 9.01
CA PHE A 57 -3.94 -13.25 8.20
C PHE A 57 -3.33 -14.56 8.72
N ILE A 58 -2.03 -14.57 9.06
CA ILE A 58 -1.34 -15.73 9.62
C ILE A 58 -1.98 -16.16 10.94
N GLU A 59 -2.28 -15.19 11.82
CA GLU A 59 -2.94 -15.42 13.11
C GLU A 59 -4.35 -16.00 12.94
N ASN A 60 -5.02 -15.68 11.84
CA ASN A 60 -6.32 -16.26 11.45
C ASN A 60 -6.20 -17.59 10.67
N GLY A 61 -4.98 -18.17 10.60
CA GLY A 61 -4.74 -19.52 10.07
C GLY A 61 -4.47 -19.61 8.57
N TYR A 62 -4.37 -18.48 7.86
CA TYR A 62 -4.09 -18.45 6.42
C TYR A 62 -2.59 -18.60 6.12
N GLN A 63 -2.29 -19.02 4.88
CA GLN A 63 -0.94 -19.07 4.35
C GLN A 63 -0.65 -17.81 3.54
N MET A 64 0.45 -17.13 3.83
CA MET A 64 0.76 -15.82 3.26
C MET A 64 2.09 -15.79 2.53
N ILE A 65 2.14 -15.08 1.41
CA ILE A 65 3.37 -14.64 0.76
C ILE A 65 3.40 -13.12 0.85
N GLY A 66 4.36 -12.57 1.59
CA GLY A 66 4.61 -11.13 1.63
C GLY A 66 5.76 -10.77 0.69
N VAL A 67 5.51 -9.86 -0.23
CA VAL A 67 6.52 -9.35 -1.17
C VAL A 67 6.76 -7.87 -0.92
N ASP A 68 8.02 -7.50 -0.78
CA ASP A 68 8.44 -6.10 -0.72
C ASP A 68 9.81 -5.92 -1.39
N ILE A 69 10.09 -4.74 -1.89
CA ILE A 69 11.39 -4.41 -2.46
C ILE A 69 12.39 -4.01 -1.37
N HIS A 70 11.89 -3.47 -0.24
CA HIS A 70 12.71 -2.90 0.82
C HIS A 70 13.14 -3.96 1.83
N GLU A 71 14.45 -4.27 1.83
CA GLU A 71 15.03 -5.29 2.70
C GLU A 71 14.79 -5.04 4.19
N GLY A 72 14.92 -3.78 4.64
CA GLY A 72 14.71 -3.39 6.04
C GLY A 72 13.29 -3.63 6.52
N MET A 73 12.28 -3.38 5.69
CA MET A 73 10.87 -3.67 5.99
C MET A 73 10.65 -5.17 6.17
N LEU A 74 11.14 -5.98 5.24
CA LEU A 74 11.06 -7.45 5.34
C LEU A 74 11.84 -8.02 6.53
N ALA A 75 12.97 -7.42 6.88
CA ALA A 75 13.72 -7.83 8.07
C ALA A 75 12.90 -7.63 9.35
N GLU A 76 12.14 -6.54 9.44
CA GLU A 76 11.24 -6.30 10.57
C GLU A 76 10.05 -7.26 10.56
N ALA A 77 9.44 -7.52 9.40
CA ALA A 77 8.38 -8.52 9.24
C ALA A 77 8.82 -9.92 9.69
N LYS A 78 10.02 -10.35 9.29
CA LYS A 78 10.61 -11.64 9.69
C LYS A 78 10.82 -11.75 11.17
N LYS A 79 11.27 -10.69 11.87
CA LYS A 79 11.41 -10.68 13.34
C LYS A 79 10.09 -10.93 14.06
N LYS A 80 8.99 -10.34 13.55
CA LYS A 80 7.66 -10.50 14.14
C LYS A 80 7.06 -11.89 13.93
N THR A 81 7.59 -12.67 12.98
CA THR A 81 7.05 -13.99 12.57
C THR A 81 8.08 -15.11 12.67
N THR A 82 8.99 -15.04 13.63
CA THR A 82 10.02 -16.08 13.84
C THR A 82 9.39 -17.48 13.95
N ASP A 83 9.96 -18.46 13.22
CA ASP A 83 9.52 -19.86 13.17
C ASP A 83 8.09 -20.09 12.61
N CYS A 84 7.44 -19.11 12.04
CA CYS A 84 6.12 -19.27 11.43
C CYS A 84 6.22 -19.96 10.05
N LYS A 85 5.67 -21.16 9.93
CA LYS A 85 5.65 -21.93 8.66
C LYS A 85 4.56 -21.48 7.68
N ARG A 86 3.65 -20.59 8.09
CA ARG A 86 2.54 -20.11 7.27
C ARG A 86 2.87 -18.85 6.48
N VAL A 87 4.13 -18.38 6.48
CA VAL A 87 4.53 -17.20 5.75
C VAL A 87 5.81 -17.41 4.97
N LYS A 88 5.86 -16.83 3.78
CA LYS A 88 7.06 -16.65 2.96
C LYS A 88 7.28 -15.15 2.76
N TRP A 89 8.46 -14.65 3.12
CA TRP A 89 8.86 -13.27 2.87
C TRP A 89 9.84 -13.22 1.71
N LEU A 90 9.45 -12.58 0.61
CA LEU A 90 10.21 -12.52 -0.63
C LEU A 90 10.63 -11.08 -0.93
N GLN A 91 11.93 -10.84 -1.06
CA GLN A 91 12.42 -9.56 -1.55
C GLN A 91 12.39 -9.57 -3.07
N GLN A 92 11.40 -8.88 -3.65
CA GLN A 92 11.24 -8.78 -5.11
C GLN A 92 10.69 -7.41 -5.49
N ASP A 93 11.01 -6.99 -6.72
CA ASP A 93 10.30 -5.91 -7.39
C ASP A 93 8.97 -6.46 -7.92
N CYS A 94 7.84 -5.91 -7.45
CA CYS A 94 6.52 -6.36 -7.86
C CYS A 94 6.19 -6.09 -9.34
N LEU A 95 7.01 -5.29 -10.04
CA LEU A 95 6.94 -5.19 -11.51
C LEU A 95 7.35 -6.49 -12.21
N GLN A 96 8.00 -7.44 -11.51
CA GLN A 96 8.53 -8.69 -12.05
C GLN A 96 8.41 -9.83 -11.03
N LEU A 97 7.20 -10.07 -10.53
CA LEU A 97 6.93 -11.15 -9.56
C LEU A 97 7.33 -12.51 -10.13
N ARG A 98 8.04 -13.29 -9.32
CA ARG A 98 8.44 -14.66 -9.66
C ARG A 98 8.12 -15.56 -8.48
N MET A 99 7.15 -16.45 -8.69
CA MET A 99 6.76 -17.47 -7.71
C MET A 99 6.22 -18.71 -8.43
N ASN A 100 6.28 -19.84 -7.74
CA ASN A 100 5.79 -21.09 -8.27
C ASN A 100 4.33 -21.35 -7.89
N GLU A 101 3.85 -20.60 -6.91
CA GLU A 101 2.49 -20.69 -6.40
C GLU A 101 1.52 -19.98 -7.34
N THR A 102 0.33 -20.57 -7.48
CA THR A 102 -0.80 -19.94 -8.15
C THR A 102 -1.67 -19.29 -7.08
N ILE A 103 -1.95 -18.01 -7.22
CA ILE A 103 -2.53 -17.16 -6.15
C ILE A 103 -4.02 -16.91 -6.43
N PRO A 104 -4.96 -17.39 -5.59
CA PRO A 104 -6.38 -17.09 -5.75
C PRO A 104 -6.77 -15.68 -5.27
N LEU A 105 -6.00 -15.10 -4.33
CA LEU A 105 -6.21 -13.75 -3.80
C LEU A 105 -4.87 -13.04 -3.62
N ALA A 106 -4.73 -11.90 -4.28
CA ALA A 106 -3.66 -10.95 -4.04
C ALA A 106 -4.24 -9.62 -3.57
N PHE A 107 -3.50 -8.90 -2.74
CA PHE A 107 -3.85 -7.54 -2.37
C PHE A 107 -2.62 -6.64 -2.26
N MET A 108 -2.86 -5.32 -2.37
CA MET A 108 -1.88 -4.26 -2.16
C MET A 108 -2.56 -3.15 -1.40
N VAL A 109 -2.15 -2.88 -0.19
CA VAL A 109 -2.81 -1.93 0.74
C VAL A 109 -1.91 -0.77 1.13
N GLY A 110 -2.49 0.22 1.83
CA GLY A 110 -1.77 1.41 2.25
C GLY A 110 -1.39 2.31 1.07
N HIS A 111 -2.26 2.37 0.09
CA HIS A 111 -2.10 3.16 -1.14
C HIS A 111 -0.85 2.78 -1.96
N GLY A 112 -0.39 1.53 -1.84
CA GLY A 112 0.82 1.03 -2.53
C GLY A 112 0.79 1.23 -4.05
N PHE A 113 -0.41 1.22 -4.66
CA PHE A 113 -0.58 1.44 -6.10
C PHE A 113 -0.10 2.83 -6.57
N GLN A 114 -0.12 3.85 -5.71
CA GLN A 114 0.29 5.21 -6.06
C GLN A 114 1.79 5.37 -6.31
N HIS A 115 2.62 4.42 -5.88
CA HIS A 115 4.07 4.44 -6.14
C HIS A 115 4.43 4.19 -7.60
N PHE A 116 3.50 3.66 -8.40
CA PHE A 116 3.72 3.38 -9.82
C PHE A 116 3.42 4.64 -10.64
N LEU A 117 4.38 5.56 -10.69
CA LEU A 117 4.23 6.93 -11.20
C LEU A 117 4.00 7.02 -12.71
N THR A 118 4.23 5.97 -13.47
CA THR A 118 4.10 5.99 -14.95
C THR A 118 3.14 4.91 -15.44
N ASN A 119 2.50 5.17 -16.59
CA ASN A 119 1.66 4.17 -17.28
C ASN A 119 2.42 2.85 -17.50
N THR A 120 3.70 2.94 -17.84
CA THR A 120 4.55 1.75 -18.04
C THR A 120 4.66 0.94 -16.76
N HIS A 121 4.93 1.56 -15.60
CA HIS A 121 5.03 0.86 -14.32
C HIS A 121 3.70 0.27 -13.89
N GLN A 122 2.59 1.00 -14.05
CA GLN A 122 1.25 0.48 -13.73
C GLN A 122 0.90 -0.73 -14.60
N ASN A 123 1.19 -0.68 -15.90
CA ASN A 123 1.00 -1.83 -16.80
C ASN A 123 1.89 -3.02 -16.41
N GLN A 124 3.16 -2.78 -16.11
CA GLN A 124 4.08 -3.84 -15.68
C GLN A 124 3.63 -4.50 -14.38
N LEU A 125 3.20 -3.71 -13.40
CA LEU A 125 2.64 -4.21 -12.14
C LEU A 125 1.45 -5.13 -12.41
N LEU A 126 0.44 -4.65 -13.15
CA LEU A 126 -0.77 -5.42 -13.41
C LEU A 126 -0.49 -6.68 -14.23
N THR A 127 0.39 -6.59 -15.23
CA THR A 127 0.84 -7.77 -15.99
C THR A 127 1.54 -8.78 -15.08
N SER A 128 2.37 -8.32 -14.18
CA SER A 128 3.09 -9.17 -13.21
C SER A 128 2.14 -9.86 -12.25
N ILE A 129 1.15 -9.13 -11.72
CA ILE A 129 0.10 -9.69 -10.86
C ILE A 129 -0.78 -10.68 -11.63
N HIS A 130 -1.20 -10.32 -12.84
CA HIS A 130 -2.00 -11.19 -13.70
C HIS A 130 -1.31 -12.54 -13.94
N HIS A 131 0.02 -12.54 -14.10
CA HIS A 131 0.78 -13.77 -14.35
C HIS A 131 0.74 -14.73 -13.17
N VAL A 132 0.80 -14.25 -11.93
CA VAL A 132 0.84 -15.09 -10.71
C VAL A 132 -0.56 -15.46 -10.19
N LEU A 133 -1.60 -14.73 -10.59
CA LEU A 133 -2.97 -15.03 -10.18
C LEU A 133 -3.50 -16.30 -10.84
N ALA A 134 -4.29 -17.06 -10.09
CA ALA A 134 -5.12 -18.15 -10.59
C ALA A 134 -6.13 -17.64 -11.63
N GLU A 135 -6.66 -18.54 -12.44
CA GLU A 135 -7.84 -18.22 -13.26
C GLU A 135 -9.01 -17.79 -12.39
N ASN A 136 -9.63 -16.66 -12.72
CA ASN A 136 -10.63 -15.96 -11.90
C ASN A 136 -10.12 -15.50 -10.51
N GLY A 137 -8.81 -15.49 -10.29
CA GLY A 137 -8.19 -14.95 -9.07
C GLY A 137 -8.53 -13.48 -8.88
N ILE A 138 -8.60 -13.06 -7.64
CA ILE A 138 -8.99 -11.70 -7.23
C ILE A 138 -7.75 -10.90 -6.86
N PHE A 139 -7.71 -9.66 -7.34
CA PHE A 139 -6.76 -8.65 -6.89
C PHE A 139 -7.53 -7.49 -6.25
N ILE A 140 -7.14 -7.10 -5.04
CA ILE A 140 -7.75 -6.01 -4.26
C ILE A 140 -6.64 -5.01 -3.92
N PHE A 141 -6.87 -3.73 -4.21
CA PHE A 141 -5.92 -2.70 -3.84
C PHE A 141 -6.63 -1.40 -3.49
N ASP A 142 -5.96 -0.56 -2.73
CA ASP A 142 -6.44 0.79 -2.50
C ASP A 142 -5.55 1.83 -3.18
N THR A 143 -6.16 2.97 -3.48
CA THR A 143 -5.49 4.16 -4.00
C THR A 143 -6.26 5.39 -3.54
N ARG A 144 -5.58 6.51 -3.37
CA ARG A 144 -6.27 7.75 -3.00
C ARG A 144 -7.06 8.30 -4.17
N PHE A 145 -8.16 8.94 -3.83
CA PHE A 145 -8.89 9.83 -4.72
C PHE A 145 -8.67 11.27 -4.22
N PRO A 146 -8.09 12.18 -5.01
CA PRO A 146 -7.75 13.50 -4.51
C PRO A 146 -9.00 14.33 -4.30
N SER A 147 -9.11 14.96 -3.14
CA SER A 147 -10.12 15.99 -2.93
C SER A 147 -9.83 17.24 -3.77
N LYS A 148 -10.84 18.07 -3.98
CA LYS A 148 -10.65 19.35 -4.70
C LYS A 148 -9.68 20.25 -3.94
N GLU A 149 -9.75 20.23 -2.62
CA GLU A 149 -8.90 20.99 -1.71
C GLU A 149 -7.44 20.56 -1.85
N GLU A 150 -7.15 19.26 -1.88
CA GLU A 150 -5.79 18.74 -2.07
C GLU A 150 -5.17 19.18 -3.40
N LEU A 151 -5.97 19.24 -4.48
CA LEU A 151 -5.47 19.61 -5.81
C LEU A 151 -5.13 21.10 -5.96
N ILE A 152 -5.74 21.98 -5.15
CA ILE A 152 -5.56 23.43 -5.23
C ILE A 152 -4.86 24.03 -3.98
N GLN A 153 -4.51 23.19 -3.02
CA GLN A 153 -3.90 23.62 -1.76
C GLN A 153 -2.56 24.31 -2.03
N PRO A 154 -2.29 25.47 -1.38
CA PRO A 154 -0.98 26.10 -1.47
C PRO A 154 0.08 25.21 -0.83
N SER A 155 1.32 25.26 -1.35
CA SER A 155 2.47 24.56 -0.79
C SER A 155 2.88 25.20 0.53
N THR A 156 2.16 24.88 1.61
CA THR A 156 2.42 25.31 2.97
C THR A 156 2.56 24.12 3.88
N GLU A 157 3.47 24.22 4.85
CA GLU A 157 3.63 23.18 5.86
C GLU A 157 2.39 23.17 6.78
N GLU A 158 1.70 22.01 6.85
CA GLU A 158 0.52 21.82 7.68
C GLU A 158 0.77 20.75 8.73
N TYR A 159 0.28 21.01 9.95
CA TYR A 159 0.30 20.01 11.02
C TYR A 159 -0.62 18.85 10.67
N TRP A 160 -0.10 17.63 10.74
CA TRP A 160 -0.88 16.42 10.48
C TRP A 160 -1.27 15.70 11.77
N THR A 161 -0.27 15.29 12.58
CA THR A 161 -0.52 14.51 13.80
C THR A 161 0.67 14.53 14.74
N THR A 162 0.46 14.03 15.96
CA THR A 162 1.52 13.79 16.94
C THR A 162 1.57 12.29 17.27
N VAL A 163 2.77 11.73 17.29
CA VAL A 163 3.03 10.36 17.75
C VAL A 163 4.08 10.37 18.86
N THR A 164 4.23 9.24 19.56
CA THR A 164 5.34 9.01 20.48
C THR A 164 6.30 8.03 19.83
N ASP A 165 7.58 8.41 19.71
CA ASP A 165 8.60 7.56 19.12
C ASP A 165 9.04 6.40 20.03
N GLU A 166 9.94 5.54 19.52
CA GLU A 166 10.46 4.38 20.28
C GLU A 166 11.28 4.76 21.53
N LYS A 167 11.72 6.01 21.64
CA LYS A 167 12.45 6.55 22.81
C LYS A 167 11.53 7.27 23.80
N GLY A 168 10.22 7.28 23.55
CA GLY A 168 9.24 7.98 24.38
C GLY A 168 9.18 9.50 24.13
N ARG A 169 9.80 10.02 23.07
CA ARG A 169 9.78 11.44 22.71
C ARG A 169 8.50 11.79 21.96
N LYS A 170 7.97 12.98 22.23
CA LYS A 170 6.91 13.56 21.41
C LYS A 170 7.47 13.84 20.01
N CYS A 171 6.74 13.44 18.96
CA CYS A 171 7.07 13.72 17.57
C CYS A 171 5.86 14.34 16.89
N ASP A 172 5.96 15.60 16.50
CA ASP A 172 4.96 16.30 15.69
C ASP A 172 5.28 16.10 14.20
N LEU A 173 4.30 15.64 13.43
CA LEU A 173 4.39 15.45 11.99
C LEU A 173 3.71 16.59 11.26
N TYR A 174 4.39 17.10 10.25
CA TYR A 174 3.89 18.11 9.33
C TYR A 174 4.04 17.61 7.91
N THR A 175 3.14 18.02 7.02
CA THR A 175 3.20 17.72 5.60
C THR A 175 3.18 19.01 4.78
N GLU A 176 3.98 19.01 3.72
CA GLU A 176 3.94 20.00 2.65
C GLU A 176 3.72 19.24 1.35
N MET A 177 2.83 19.73 0.48
CA MET A 177 2.50 19.03 -0.75
C MET A 177 2.38 19.97 -1.94
N THR A 178 2.78 19.46 -3.12
CA THR A 178 2.60 20.12 -4.41
C THR A 178 2.11 19.12 -5.43
N TYR A 179 1.21 19.55 -6.33
CA TYR A 179 0.60 18.68 -7.33
C TYR A 179 1.00 19.05 -8.75
N ASP A 180 1.58 18.11 -9.49
CA ASP A 180 1.78 18.18 -10.93
C ASP A 180 0.55 17.62 -11.65
N SER A 181 -0.30 18.50 -12.16
CA SER A 181 -1.55 18.11 -12.83
C SER A 181 -1.35 17.45 -14.20
N ILE A 182 -0.19 17.62 -14.83
CA ILE A 182 0.12 16.98 -16.11
C ILE A 182 0.51 15.52 -15.91
N GLN A 183 1.34 15.26 -14.91
CA GLN A 183 1.79 13.92 -14.56
C GLN A 183 0.87 13.23 -13.56
N GLN A 184 -0.10 13.94 -12.95
CA GLN A 184 -0.99 13.47 -11.90
C GLN A 184 -0.22 13.02 -10.64
N ILE A 185 0.94 13.66 -10.38
CA ILE A 185 1.83 13.29 -9.28
C ILE A 185 1.71 14.32 -8.16
N GLN A 186 1.43 13.82 -6.96
CA GLN A 186 1.52 14.57 -5.72
C GLN A 186 2.90 14.34 -5.10
N HIS A 187 3.63 15.42 -4.87
CA HIS A 187 4.92 15.42 -4.17
C HIS A 187 4.67 15.79 -2.72
N TYR A 188 5.05 14.92 -1.80
CA TYR A 188 4.96 15.15 -0.36
C TYR A 188 6.34 15.34 0.26
N ILE A 189 6.43 16.29 1.19
CA ILE A 189 7.53 16.41 2.15
C ILE A 189 6.92 16.20 3.52
N THR A 190 7.36 15.18 4.26
CA THR A 190 6.96 14.96 5.65
C THR A 190 8.08 15.43 6.56
N THR A 191 7.78 16.41 7.41
CA THR A 191 8.69 16.94 8.43
C THR A 191 8.29 16.37 9.78
N ARG A 192 9.22 15.70 10.46
CA ARG A 192 9.06 15.13 11.80
C ARG A 192 9.92 15.91 12.78
N ARG A 193 9.29 16.49 13.80
CA ARG A 193 9.94 17.27 14.85
C ARG A 193 9.86 16.54 16.17
N PHE A 194 11.02 16.19 16.73
CA PHE A 194 11.12 15.43 17.97
C PHE A 194 11.45 16.35 19.14
N TYR A 195 10.76 16.15 20.25
CA TYR A 195 10.87 17.00 21.43
C TYR A 195 11.26 16.20 22.68
N GLU A 196 12.13 16.81 23.52
CA GLU A 196 12.37 16.41 24.90
C GLU A 196 11.79 17.50 25.81
N GLY A 197 10.66 17.24 26.46
CA GLY A 197 9.82 18.26 27.04
C GLY A 197 9.35 19.24 25.97
N ASP A 198 9.61 20.55 26.14
CA ASP A 198 9.25 21.58 25.15
C ASP A 198 10.40 21.93 24.19
N THR A 199 11.55 21.24 24.30
CA THR A 199 12.74 21.54 23.48
C THR A 199 12.75 20.68 22.23
N LEU A 200 12.80 21.30 21.04
CA LEU A 200 13.06 20.63 19.77
C LEU A 200 14.49 20.09 19.74
N VAL A 201 14.66 18.79 19.65
CA VAL A 201 15.98 18.12 19.69
C VAL A 201 16.41 17.52 18.37
N GLU A 202 15.47 17.24 17.46
CA GLU A 202 15.75 16.62 16.16
C GLU A 202 14.67 16.97 15.14
N GLU A 203 15.06 17.21 13.89
CA GLU A 203 14.13 17.35 12.76
C GLU A 203 14.58 16.41 11.65
N ILE A 204 13.62 15.64 11.08
CA ILE A 204 13.85 14.72 9.96
C ILE A 204 12.85 15.08 8.86
N LYS A 205 13.35 15.22 7.63
CA LYS A 205 12.50 15.37 6.43
C LYS A 205 12.63 14.16 5.53
N THR A 206 11.49 13.68 5.06
CA THR A 206 11.39 12.60 4.06
C THR A 206 10.50 13.05 2.91
N THR A 207 10.66 12.45 1.74
CA THR A 207 9.89 12.79 0.55
C THR A 207 9.28 11.54 -0.06
N ILE A 208 8.10 11.70 -0.64
CA ILE A 208 7.42 10.65 -1.38
C ILE A 208 6.64 11.25 -2.55
N ASP A 209 6.70 10.57 -3.70
CA ASP A 209 5.93 10.91 -4.87
C ASP A 209 4.83 9.87 -5.06
N LEU A 210 3.59 10.34 -5.22
CA LEU A 210 2.42 9.48 -5.32
C LEU A 210 1.57 9.90 -6.51
N ARG A 211 1.22 8.94 -7.38
CA ARG A 211 0.38 9.22 -8.55
C ARG A 211 -1.09 8.98 -8.23
N TYR A 212 -1.93 9.92 -8.61
CA TYR A 212 -3.37 9.74 -8.65
C TYR A 212 -3.80 9.05 -9.96
N THR A 213 -4.70 8.07 -9.84
CA THR A 213 -5.28 7.36 -10.98
C THR A 213 -6.80 7.38 -10.80
N TYR A 214 -7.51 8.03 -11.74
CA TYR A 214 -8.94 8.25 -11.61
C TYR A 214 -9.77 7.02 -11.99
N PRO A 215 -11.05 6.92 -11.54
CA PRO A 215 -11.86 5.71 -11.74
C PRO A 215 -11.96 5.23 -13.19
N GLN A 216 -12.20 6.13 -14.14
CA GLN A 216 -12.31 5.77 -15.57
C GLN A 216 -10.94 5.39 -16.18
N GLU A 217 -9.85 5.96 -15.67
CA GLU A 217 -8.49 5.58 -16.04
C GLU A 217 -8.19 4.17 -15.50
N LEU A 218 -8.55 3.89 -14.23
CA LEU A 218 -8.41 2.56 -13.61
C LEU A 218 -9.17 1.49 -14.38
N GLU A 219 -10.41 1.74 -14.76
CA GLU A 219 -11.23 0.80 -15.51
C GLU A 219 -10.54 0.39 -16.82
N ARG A 220 -10.09 1.37 -17.62
CA ARG A 220 -9.36 1.13 -18.87
C ARG A 220 -8.02 0.42 -18.64
N LEU A 221 -7.30 0.82 -17.60
CA LEU A 221 -6.02 0.24 -17.24
C LEU A 221 -6.16 -1.24 -16.85
N LEU A 222 -7.17 -1.58 -16.04
CA LEU A 222 -7.48 -2.95 -15.65
C LEU A 222 -7.90 -3.80 -16.85
N GLU A 223 -8.79 -3.28 -17.69
CA GLU A 223 -9.25 -3.98 -18.90
C GLU A 223 -8.09 -4.28 -19.85
N LEU A 224 -7.20 -3.30 -20.10
CA LEU A 224 -6.02 -3.45 -20.95
C LEU A 224 -5.08 -4.56 -20.45
N ASN A 225 -5.00 -4.76 -19.14
CA ASN A 225 -4.12 -5.75 -18.51
C ASN A 225 -4.83 -7.08 -18.15
N GLY A 226 -6.01 -7.34 -18.75
CA GLY A 226 -6.69 -8.64 -18.61
C GLY A 226 -7.48 -8.81 -17.32
N PHE A 227 -7.85 -7.71 -16.66
CA PHE A 227 -8.72 -7.73 -15.49
C PHE A 227 -10.15 -7.29 -15.82
N GLU A 228 -11.09 -7.84 -15.10
CA GLU A 228 -12.47 -7.37 -15.00
C GLU A 228 -12.61 -6.58 -13.71
N LEU A 229 -13.00 -5.31 -13.81
CA LEU A 229 -13.36 -4.51 -12.66
C LEU A 229 -14.68 -5.03 -12.09
N LEU A 230 -14.66 -5.45 -10.82
CA LEU A 230 -15.87 -5.91 -10.11
C LEU A 230 -16.51 -4.78 -9.32
N HIS A 231 -15.72 -4.05 -8.54
CA HIS A 231 -16.19 -2.95 -7.68
C HIS A 231 -15.12 -1.89 -7.49
N ILE A 232 -15.55 -0.64 -7.30
CA ILE A 232 -14.77 0.43 -6.69
C ILE A 232 -15.60 0.94 -5.50
N TYR A 233 -15.07 0.76 -4.30
CA TYR A 233 -15.68 1.27 -3.07
C TYR A 233 -14.96 2.54 -2.61
N ASN A 234 -15.64 3.39 -1.85
CA ASN A 234 -15.07 4.58 -1.22
C ASN A 234 -14.05 4.23 -0.12
N ASP A 235 -14.29 3.11 0.57
CA ASP A 235 -13.54 2.72 1.76
C ASP A 235 -13.53 1.20 1.96
N TRP A 236 -12.84 0.79 3.00
CA TRP A 236 -12.75 -0.61 3.42
C TRP A 236 -14.01 -1.17 4.11
N GLU A 237 -15.05 -0.36 4.30
CA GLU A 237 -16.38 -0.80 4.77
C GLU A 237 -17.28 -1.22 3.62
N GLY A 238 -16.88 -0.93 2.38
CA GLY A 238 -17.61 -1.29 1.17
C GLY A 238 -18.69 -0.27 0.79
N ASN A 239 -18.56 0.98 1.24
CA ASN A 239 -19.46 2.06 0.85
C ASN A 239 -19.27 2.43 -0.62
N GLU A 240 -20.35 2.86 -1.29
CA GLU A 240 -20.30 3.27 -2.69
C GLU A 240 -19.44 4.54 -2.87
N LEU A 241 -18.80 4.64 -4.04
CA LEU A 241 -18.00 5.80 -4.40
C LEU A 241 -18.89 7.05 -4.51
N GLY A 242 -18.54 8.12 -3.81
CA GLY A 242 -19.27 9.39 -3.75
C GLY A 242 -18.38 10.59 -4.07
N GLU A 243 -18.99 11.79 -4.07
CA GLU A 243 -18.26 13.04 -4.39
C GLU A 243 -17.20 13.41 -3.35
N ASP A 244 -17.39 13.00 -2.10
CA ASP A 244 -16.50 13.30 -0.97
C ASP A 244 -15.56 12.13 -0.65
N CYS A 245 -15.31 11.23 -1.61
CA CYS A 245 -14.42 10.10 -1.39
C CYS A 245 -12.97 10.57 -1.28
N TYR A 246 -12.25 9.96 -0.33
CA TYR A 246 -10.83 10.20 -0.08
C TYR A 246 -9.94 9.07 -0.63
N SER A 247 -10.51 7.89 -0.77
CA SER A 247 -9.83 6.68 -1.18
C SER A 247 -10.72 5.86 -2.10
N MET A 248 -10.14 4.98 -2.84
CA MET A 248 -10.84 3.97 -3.63
C MET A 248 -10.28 2.60 -3.27
N VAL A 249 -11.17 1.68 -2.91
CA VAL A 249 -10.84 0.26 -2.76
C VAL A 249 -11.32 -0.46 -4.01
N VAL A 250 -10.39 -0.91 -4.81
CA VAL A 250 -10.62 -1.52 -6.12
C VAL A 250 -10.57 -3.03 -5.99
N VAL A 251 -11.62 -3.69 -6.44
CA VAL A 251 -11.71 -5.15 -6.51
C VAL A 251 -11.82 -5.56 -7.97
N CYS A 252 -10.84 -6.31 -8.45
CA CYS A 252 -10.83 -6.81 -9.82
C CYS A 252 -10.52 -8.31 -9.88
N ARG A 253 -10.91 -8.92 -10.99
CA ARG A 253 -10.77 -10.35 -11.25
C ARG A 253 -9.96 -10.57 -12.51
N LYS A 254 -9.02 -11.53 -12.47
CA LYS A 254 -8.32 -11.99 -13.67
C LYS A 254 -9.32 -12.56 -14.66
N LYS A 255 -9.33 -12.02 -15.90
CA LYS A 255 -10.05 -12.58 -17.04
C LYS A 255 -9.34 -13.87 -17.53
N LYS A 256 -10.09 -14.75 -18.14
CA LYS A 256 -9.53 -15.96 -18.79
C LYS A 256 -8.68 -15.59 -19.99
#